data_ad6215f988470ec02be52ef8fcd44aa9
#
_entry.id   ad6215f988470ec02be52ef8fcd44aa9
#
_cell.length_a   1.000
_cell.length_b   1.000
_cell.length_c   1.000
_cell.angle_alpha   90.00
_cell.angle_beta   90.00
_cell.angle_gamma   90.00
#
_symmetry.space_group_name_H-M   'P 1'
#
loop_
_entity.id
_entity.type
_entity.pdbx_description
1 polymer ?
#
loop_
_entity_poly.entity_id
_entity_poly.type
_entity_poly.pdbx_seq_one_letter_code
_entity_poly.pdbx_strand_id
1 'polypeptide(L)'
;MKSPVLVWLGFSAMCLGMFVAILDIQVVASALTNIGVSLDIADDSLSWIQTGYLTAEVIAIPLTGLLTRAFTLRWMFVAATVGFTLASVGCALCDSGAALITIRVVQGLFGGMLIPPVFTSVFILIPKERQLIATTVAGAVAMIAPWSARSSAAI
;
A
#
# COMPACT_ATOMS: atom_id res chain seq x y z
N MET A 1 -4.47 -17.89 -24.94
CA MET A 1 -3.58 -18.28 -23.82
C MET A 1 -2.66 -17.10 -23.53
N LYS A 2 -2.69 -16.51 -22.32
CA LYS A 2 -1.74 -15.45 -21.96
C LYS A 2 -0.36 -16.09 -21.79
N SER A 3 0.69 -15.48 -22.34
CA SER A 3 2.05 -16.01 -22.17
C SER A 3 2.38 -16.12 -20.67
N PRO A 4 3.01 -17.21 -20.22
CA PRO A 4 3.33 -17.40 -18.80
C PRO A 4 4.20 -16.26 -18.25
N VAL A 5 5.04 -15.68 -19.09
CA VAL A 5 5.87 -14.50 -18.74
C VAL A 5 5.01 -13.30 -18.38
N LEU A 6 3.93 -13.02 -19.12
CA LEU A 6 3.06 -11.87 -18.85
C LEU A 6 2.30 -12.02 -17.53
N VAL A 7 1.93 -13.25 -17.16
CA VAL A 7 1.29 -13.55 -15.86
C VAL A 7 2.25 -13.27 -14.70
N TRP A 8 3.48 -13.74 -14.80
CA TRP A 8 4.49 -13.52 -13.77
C TRP A 8 4.91 -12.05 -13.66
N LEU A 9 5.02 -11.32 -14.76
CA LEU A 9 5.28 -9.88 -14.76
C LEU A 9 4.14 -9.11 -14.06
N GLY A 10 2.89 -9.46 -14.35
CA GLY A 10 1.73 -8.85 -13.69
C GLY A 10 1.71 -9.13 -12.19
N PHE A 11 2.00 -10.37 -11.78
CA PHE A 11 2.10 -10.75 -10.37
C PHE A 11 3.23 -10.00 -9.67
N SER A 12 4.42 -9.92 -10.27
CA SER A 12 5.55 -9.17 -9.70
C SER A 12 5.24 -7.68 -9.54
N ALA A 13 4.56 -7.08 -10.52
CA ALA A 13 4.12 -5.69 -10.42
C ALA A 13 3.13 -5.48 -9.26
N MET A 14 2.21 -6.43 -9.03
CA MET A 14 1.29 -6.38 -7.89
C MET A 14 2.03 -6.53 -6.55
N CYS A 15 3.01 -7.43 -6.47
CA CYS A 15 3.86 -7.57 -5.28
C CYS A 15 4.66 -6.29 -4.98
N LEU A 16 5.18 -5.62 -6.01
CA LEU A 16 5.87 -4.33 -5.85
C LEU A 16 4.92 -3.24 -5.34
N GLY A 17 3.69 -3.15 -5.86
CA GLY A 17 2.69 -2.20 -5.37
C GLY A 17 2.36 -2.41 -3.90
N MET A 18 2.14 -3.65 -3.48
CA MET A 18 1.93 -4.02 -2.08
C MET A 18 3.16 -3.67 -1.22
N PHE A 19 4.37 -3.97 -1.70
CA PHE A 19 5.61 -3.65 -1.00
C PHE A 19 5.75 -2.16 -0.75
N VAL A 20 5.51 -1.32 -1.76
CA VAL A 20 5.58 0.14 -1.63
C VAL A 20 4.54 0.66 -0.65
N ALA A 21 3.30 0.15 -0.67
CA ALA A 21 2.27 0.54 0.29
C ALA A 21 2.67 0.22 1.74
N ILE A 22 3.23 -0.96 1.99
CA ILE A 22 3.70 -1.36 3.32
C ILE A 22 4.92 -0.55 3.76
N LEU A 23 5.87 -0.28 2.84
CA LEU A 23 7.03 0.57 3.12
C LEU A 23 6.62 1.99 3.51
N ASP A 24 5.63 2.57 2.83
CA ASP A 24 5.15 3.92 3.09
C ASP A 24 4.69 4.08 4.55
N ILE A 25 3.99 3.08 5.10
CA ILE A 25 3.57 3.08 6.52
C ILE A 25 4.79 3.18 7.45
N GLN A 26 5.83 2.41 7.17
CA GLN A 26 7.02 2.35 8.04
C GLN A 26 7.89 3.61 7.92
N VAL A 27 8.05 4.12 6.69
CA VAL A 27 8.83 5.34 6.44
C VAL A 27 8.20 6.52 7.17
N VAL A 28 6.87 6.67 7.07
CA VAL A 28 6.19 7.76 7.78
C VAL A 28 6.21 7.57 9.28
N ALA A 29 6.06 6.33 9.79
CA ALA A 29 6.18 6.05 11.22
C ALA A 29 7.56 6.47 11.77
N SER A 30 8.63 6.23 11.01
CA SER A 30 10.00 6.64 11.42
C SER A 30 10.24 8.14 11.30
N ALA A 31 9.57 8.82 10.37
CA ALA A 31 9.72 10.25 10.13
C ALA A 31 8.71 11.12 10.93
N LEU A 32 7.81 10.51 11.69
CA LEU A 32 6.66 11.18 12.31
C LEU A 32 7.06 12.38 13.18
N THR A 33 8.09 12.22 14.00
CA THR A 33 8.61 13.29 14.87
C THR A 33 9.17 14.46 14.05
N ASN A 34 9.92 14.18 13.00
CA ASN A 34 10.48 15.21 12.13
C ASN A 34 9.38 15.97 11.37
N ILE A 35 8.34 15.25 10.92
CA ILE A 35 7.17 15.86 10.26
C ILE A 35 6.44 16.78 11.24
N GLY A 36 6.27 16.37 12.51
CA GLY A 36 5.64 17.18 13.55
C GLY A 36 6.35 18.50 13.77
N VAL A 37 7.67 18.46 13.88
CA VAL A 37 8.49 19.66 14.06
C VAL A 37 8.44 20.57 12.82
N SER A 38 8.50 20.01 11.62
CA SER A 38 8.56 20.79 10.38
C SER A 38 7.25 21.47 10.03
N LEU A 39 6.11 20.89 10.40
CA LEU A 39 4.77 21.42 10.11
C LEU A 39 4.08 22.03 11.34
N ASP A 40 4.81 22.20 12.46
CA ASP A 40 4.29 22.72 13.74
C ASP A 40 2.98 22.02 14.17
N ILE A 41 2.98 20.67 14.12
CA ILE A 41 1.83 19.85 14.46
C ILE A 41 1.89 19.52 15.95
N ALA A 42 0.80 19.78 16.67
CA ALA A 42 0.67 19.39 18.09
C ALA A 42 0.78 17.87 18.26
N ASP A 43 1.44 17.41 19.32
CA ASP A 43 1.70 15.98 19.61
C ASP A 43 0.42 15.13 19.59
N ASP A 44 -0.70 15.65 20.03
CA ASP A 44 -2.00 14.98 20.01
C ASP A 44 -2.49 14.69 18.58
N SER A 45 -2.11 15.54 17.62
CA SER A 45 -2.50 15.43 16.19
C SER A 45 -1.55 14.56 15.37
N LEU A 46 -0.30 14.38 15.83
CA LEU A 46 0.70 13.55 15.15
C LEU A 46 0.22 12.12 14.94
N SER A 47 -0.40 11.54 15.96
CA SER A 47 -0.92 10.17 15.92
C SER A 47 -1.97 9.98 14.83
N TRP A 48 -2.72 11.03 14.46
CA TRP A 48 -3.76 10.97 13.43
C TRP A 48 -3.21 10.79 12.02
N ILE A 49 -1.97 11.21 11.76
CA ILE A 49 -1.30 11.01 10.47
C ILE A 49 -1.23 9.52 10.14
N GLN A 50 -0.89 8.70 11.11
CA GLN A 50 -0.79 7.25 10.92
C GLN A 50 -2.11 6.52 11.18
N THR A 51 -2.83 6.90 12.22
CA THR A 51 -4.13 6.28 12.55
C THR A 51 -5.15 6.50 11.46
N GLY A 52 -5.19 7.70 10.86
CA GLY A 52 -6.07 8.01 9.73
C GLY A 52 -5.78 7.13 8.51
N TYR A 53 -4.50 6.96 8.17
CA TYR A 53 -4.07 6.05 7.10
C TYR A 53 -4.51 4.60 7.37
N LEU A 54 -4.14 4.05 8.53
CA LEU A 54 -4.44 2.65 8.90
C LEU A 54 -5.94 2.38 8.98
N THR A 55 -6.73 3.33 9.50
CA THR A 55 -8.19 3.20 9.56
C THR A 55 -8.78 3.12 8.15
N ALA A 56 -8.35 4.01 7.26
CA ALA A 56 -8.77 4.00 5.87
C ALA A 56 -8.35 2.72 5.14
N GLU A 57 -7.14 2.22 5.39
CA GLU A 57 -6.62 0.97 4.85
C GLU A 57 -7.47 -0.23 5.26
N VAL A 58 -7.81 -0.35 6.55
CA VAL A 58 -8.66 -1.44 7.07
C VAL A 58 -10.05 -1.42 6.43
N ILE A 59 -10.63 -0.24 6.18
CA ILE A 59 -11.92 -0.09 5.48
C ILE A 59 -11.79 -0.47 4.00
N ALA A 60 -10.67 -0.13 3.37
CA ALA A 60 -10.43 -0.38 1.95
C ALA A 60 -10.27 -1.88 1.61
N ILE A 61 -9.71 -2.68 2.51
CA ILE A 61 -9.47 -4.12 2.30
C ILE A 61 -10.78 -4.86 1.94
N PRO A 62 -11.84 -4.83 2.75
CA PRO A 62 -13.11 -5.49 2.39
C PRO A 62 -13.80 -4.83 1.19
N LEU A 63 -13.70 -3.51 1.04
CA LEU A 63 -14.25 -2.76 -0.09
C LEU A 63 -13.63 -3.22 -1.41
N THR A 64 -12.35 -3.56 -1.41
CA THR A 64 -11.63 -4.11 -2.56
C THR A 64 -12.27 -5.39 -3.10
N GLY A 65 -12.75 -6.27 -2.22
CA GLY A 65 -13.46 -7.49 -2.60
C GLY A 65 -14.76 -7.21 -3.37
N LEU A 66 -15.49 -6.16 -3.01
CA LEU A 66 -16.69 -5.73 -3.71
C LEU A 66 -16.35 -5.06 -5.04
N LEU A 67 -15.36 -4.17 -5.05
CA LEU A 67 -14.91 -3.46 -6.24
C LEU A 67 -14.31 -4.39 -7.31
N THR A 68 -13.61 -5.44 -6.90
CA THR A 68 -13.04 -6.43 -7.83
C THR A 68 -14.13 -7.23 -8.55
N ARG A 69 -15.34 -7.33 -7.99
CA ARG A 69 -16.51 -7.93 -8.67
C ARG A 69 -17.12 -7.01 -9.71
N ALA A 70 -17.07 -5.70 -9.49
CA ALA A 70 -17.61 -4.69 -10.41
C ALA A 70 -16.61 -4.32 -11.51
N PHE A 71 -15.34 -4.22 -11.15
CA PHE A 71 -14.23 -3.91 -12.05
C PHE A 71 -13.30 -5.12 -12.19
N THR A 72 -12.60 -5.24 -13.32
CA THR A 72 -11.61 -6.31 -13.46
C THR A 72 -10.42 -6.05 -12.53
N LEU A 73 -9.78 -7.11 -12.02
CA LEU A 73 -8.61 -7.08 -11.16
C LEU A 73 -7.52 -6.11 -11.69
N ARG A 74 -7.32 -6.09 -13.01
CA ARG A 74 -6.34 -5.23 -13.68
C ARG A 74 -6.65 -3.74 -13.49
N TRP A 75 -7.87 -3.34 -13.83
CA TRP A 75 -8.25 -1.92 -13.77
C TRP A 75 -8.31 -1.39 -12.34
N MET A 76 -8.79 -2.24 -11.44
CA MET A 76 -8.81 -1.91 -10.03
C MET A 76 -7.40 -1.69 -9.47
N PHE A 77 -6.45 -2.59 -9.79
CA PHE A 77 -5.07 -2.43 -9.35
C PHE A 77 -4.40 -1.18 -9.95
N VAL A 78 -4.63 -0.90 -11.24
CA VAL A 78 -4.11 0.32 -11.89
C VAL A 78 -4.68 1.58 -11.23
N ALA A 79 -5.99 1.63 -10.99
CA ALA A 79 -6.62 2.78 -10.34
C ALA A 79 -6.09 2.99 -8.92
N ALA A 80 -5.94 1.90 -8.14
CA ALA A 80 -5.38 1.95 -6.79
C ALA A 80 -3.92 2.44 -6.81
N THR A 81 -3.08 1.97 -7.74
CA THR A 81 -1.68 2.39 -7.87
C THR A 81 -1.57 3.86 -8.25
N VAL A 82 -2.36 4.32 -9.22
CA VAL A 82 -2.38 5.73 -9.64
C VAL A 82 -2.86 6.61 -8.50
N GLY A 83 -3.97 6.24 -7.84
CA GLY A 83 -4.51 7.00 -6.70
C GLY A 83 -3.53 7.06 -5.53
N PHE A 84 -2.88 5.95 -5.20
CA PHE A 84 -1.83 5.90 -4.17
C PHE A 84 -0.65 6.84 -4.51
N THR A 85 -0.17 6.78 -5.76
CA THR A 85 0.95 7.61 -6.20
C THR A 85 0.60 9.10 -6.18
N LEU A 86 -0.59 9.47 -6.66
CA LEU A 86 -1.05 10.85 -6.62
C LEU A 86 -1.21 11.37 -5.19
N ALA A 87 -1.77 10.55 -4.29
CA ALA A 87 -1.88 10.89 -2.88
C ALA A 87 -0.48 11.02 -2.21
N SER A 88 0.47 10.16 -2.57
CA SER A 88 1.86 10.24 -2.10
C SER A 88 2.53 11.55 -2.52
N VAL A 89 2.37 11.96 -3.78
CA VAL A 89 2.84 13.27 -4.26
C VAL A 89 2.13 14.40 -3.51
N GLY A 90 0.82 14.28 -3.29
CA GLY A 90 0.05 15.23 -2.49
C GLY A 90 0.58 15.38 -1.07
N CYS A 91 0.95 14.29 -0.39
CA CYS A 91 1.58 14.34 0.93
C CYS A 91 2.91 15.11 0.91
N ALA A 92 3.71 14.94 -0.13
CA ALA A 92 5.00 15.63 -0.28
C ALA A 92 4.86 17.14 -0.53
N LEU A 93 3.71 17.60 -1.01
CA LEU A 93 3.41 19.00 -1.31
C LEU A 93 2.56 19.68 -0.22
N CYS A 94 2.30 19.01 0.90
CA CYS A 94 1.49 19.56 1.98
C CYS A 94 2.29 20.55 2.83
N ASP A 95 1.69 21.74 3.03
CA ASP A 95 2.23 22.80 3.89
C ASP A 95 1.51 22.89 5.26
N SER A 96 0.55 22.01 5.53
CA SER A 96 -0.20 22.01 6.80
C SER A 96 -0.52 20.60 7.29
N GLY A 97 -0.53 20.42 8.63
CA GLY A 97 -0.82 19.14 9.27
C GLY A 97 -2.22 18.61 8.92
N ALA A 98 -3.24 19.47 8.88
CA ALA A 98 -4.61 19.09 8.54
C ALA A 98 -4.74 18.56 7.09
N ALA A 99 -4.06 19.22 6.14
CA ALA A 99 -4.00 18.75 4.76
C ALA A 99 -3.28 17.41 4.67
N LEU A 100 -2.17 17.24 5.37
CA LEU A 100 -1.41 15.99 5.43
C LEU A 100 -2.27 14.84 5.95
N ILE A 101 -2.98 15.02 7.07
CA ILE A 101 -3.87 13.99 7.64
C ILE A 101 -4.96 13.61 6.62
N THR A 102 -5.58 14.59 5.96
CA THR A 102 -6.64 14.33 4.98
C THR A 102 -6.12 13.51 3.79
N ILE A 103 -4.97 13.89 3.24
CA ILE A 103 -4.37 13.17 2.11
C ILE A 103 -3.89 11.78 2.53
N ARG A 104 -3.44 11.61 3.77
CA ARG A 104 -3.09 10.32 4.35
C ARG A 104 -4.28 9.35 4.43
N VAL A 105 -5.46 9.84 4.79
CA VAL A 105 -6.69 9.03 4.74
C VAL A 105 -6.98 8.56 3.31
N VAL A 106 -6.89 9.45 2.33
CA VAL A 106 -7.07 9.11 0.91
C VAL A 106 -6.01 8.10 0.45
N GLN A 107 -4.75 8.31 0.83
CA GLN A 107 -3.65 7.41 0.50
C GLN A 107 -3.84 6.02 1.13
N GLY A 108 -4.32 5.94 2.37
CA GLY A 108 -4.63 4.69 3.05
C GLY A 108 -5.74 3.89 2.35
N LEU A 109 -6.78 4.56 1.83
CA LEU A 109 -7.81 3.91 1.02
C LEU A 109 -7.21 3.22 -0.21
N PHE A 110 -6.37 3.93 -0.97
CA PHE A 110 -5.72 3.33 -2.14
C PHE A 110 -4.66 2.29 -1.76
N GLY A 111 -3.92 2.49 -0.67
CA GLY A 111 -2.95 1.53 -0.13
C GLY A 111 -3.60 0.19 0.24
N GLY A 112 -4.71 0.24 0.97
CA GLY A 112 -5.49 -0.94 1.33
C GLY A 112 -6.07 -1.69 0.12
N MET A 113 -6.32 -0.98 -0.98
CA MET A 113 -6.78 -1.60 -2.23
C MET A 113 -5.66 -2.33 -2.98
N LEU A 114 -4.38 -2.15 -2.64
CA LEU A 114 -3.25 -2.82 -3.30
C LEU A 114 -2.98 -4.23 -2.73
N ILE A 115 -3.36 -4.50 -1.48
CA ILE A 115 -3.02 -5.75 -0.78
C ILE A 115 -3.84 -6.95 -1.28
N PRO A 116 -5.20 -6.93 -1.28
CA PRO A 116 -6.01 -8.08 -1.68
C PRO A 116 -5.80 -8.57 -3.12
N PRO A 117 -5.54 -7.69 -4.13
CA PRO A 117 -5.30 -8.12 -5.50
C PRO A 117 -4.10 -9.05 -5.66
N VAL A 118 -3.06 -8.89 -4.84
CA VAL A 118 -1.88 -9.76 -4.87
C VAL A 118 -2.29 -11.21 -4.60
N PHE A 119 -2.99 -11.45 -3.48
CA PHE A 119 -3.45 -12.79 -3.11
C PHE A 119 -4.52 -13.31 -4.07
N THR A 120 -5.44 -12.47 -4.53
CA THR A 120 -6.45 -12.83 -5.52
C THR A 120 -5.81 -13.27 -6.84
N SER A 121 -4.75 -12.59 -7.28
CA SER A 121 -4.02 -12.92 -8.51
C SER A 121 -3.36 -14.29 -8.46
N VAL A 122 -2.89 -14.73 -7.28
CA VAL A 122 -2.33 -16.08 -7.08
C VAL A 122 -3.37 -17.13 -7.46
N PHE A 123 -4.60 -16.99 -6.99
CA PHE A 123 -5.65 -18.00 -7.23
C PHE A 123 -6.25 -17.95 -8.63
N ILE A 124 -6.28 -16.76 -9.27
CA ILE A 124 -6.91 -16.58 -10.59
C ILE A 124 -5.91 -16.76 -11.74
N LEU A 125 -4.67 -16.32 -11.56
CA LEU A 125 -3.70 -16.23 -12.66
C LEU A 125 -2.64 -17.32 -12.63
N ILE A 126 -2.32 -17.90 -11.47
CA ILE A 126 -1.23 -18.84 -11.30
C ILE A 126 -1.74 -20.28 -11.26
N PRO A 127 -1.12 -21.22 -12.01
CA PRO A 127 -1.47 -22.64 -11.96
C PRO A 127 -1.35 -23.22 -10.55
N LYS A 128 -2.23 -24.17 -10.21
CA LYS A 128 -2.34 -24.76 -8.86
C LYS A 128 -1.00 -25.27 -8.31
N GLU A 129 -0.17 -25.85 -9.17
CA GLU A 129 1.14 -26.42 -8.80
C GLU A 129 2.14 -25.35 -8.31
N ARG A 130 1.93 -24.08 -8.70
CA ARG A 130 2.81 -22.95 -8.37
C ARG A 130 2.19 -21.94 -7.40
N GLN A 131 0.95 -22.15 -6.99
CA GLN A 131 0.26 -21.23 -6.06
C GLN A 131 0.94 -21.15 -4.70
N LEU A 132 1.48 -22.26 -4.19
CA LEU A 132 2.22 -22.28 -2.93
C LEU A 132 3.44 -21.36 -3.00
N ILE A 133 4.23 -21.46 -4.08
CA ILE A 133 5.41 -20.63 -4.28
C ILE A 133 5.01 -19.14 -4.36
N ALA A 134 3.98 -18.82 -5.13
CA ALA A 134 3.52 -17.46 -5.30
C ALA A 134 2.97 -16.85 -3.99
N THR A 135 2.23 -17.63 -3.20
CA THR A 135 1.75 -17.20 -1.88
C THR A 135 2.90 -16.97 -0.90
N THR A 136 3.90 -17.86 -0.92
CA THR A 136 5.11 -17.69 -0.09
C THR A 136 5.88 -16.44 -0.48
N VAL A 137 6.03 -16.16 -1.78
CA VAL A 137 6.69 -14.93 -2.26
C VAL A 137 5.92 -13.69 -1.82
N ALA A 138 4.59 -13.67 -1.99
CA ALA A 138 3.75 -12.56 -1.55
C ALA A 138 3.87 -12.33 -0.04
N GLY A 139 3.82 -13.39 0.77
CA GLY A 139 3.99 -13.32 2.23
C GLY A 139 5.39 -12.84 2.63
N ALA A 140 6.44 -13.31 1.95
CA ALA A 140 7.81 -12.85 2.20
C ALA A 140 7.97 -11.35 1.89
N VAL A 141 7.41 -10.87 0.79
CA VAL A 141 7.40 -9.45 0.43
C VAL A 141 6.72 -8.61 1.51
N ALA A 142 5.56 -9.08 2.03
CA ALA A 142 4.86 -8.40 3.11
C ALA A 142 5.65 -8.35 4.43
N MET A 143 6.51 -9.34 4.70
CA MET A 143 7.34 -9.39 5.91
C MET A 143 8.65 -8.61 5.77
N ILE A 144 9.26 -8.59 4.59
CA ILE A 144 10.54 -7.91 4.36
C ILE A 144 10.35 -6.39 4.37
N ALA A 145 9.22 -5.86 3.89
CA ALA A 145 8.97 -4.43 3.84
C ALA A 145 9.13 -3.74 5.22
N PRO A 146 8.46 -4.18 6.30
CA PRO A 146 8.64 -3.55 7.61
C PRO A 146 10.04 -3.75 8.21
N TRP A 147 10.72 -4.86 7.87
CA TRP A 147 12.07 -5.12 8.38
C TRP A 147 13.12 -4.20 7.76
N SER A 148 13.06 -3.98 6.45
CA SER A 148 13.99 -3.10 5.73
C SER A 148 13.89 -1.65 6.18
N ALA A 149 12.69 -1.15 6.46
CA ALA A 149 12.49 0.21 6.94
C ALA A 149 13.07 0.43 8.35
N ARG A 150 12.98 -0.57 9.24
CA ARG A 150 13.56 -0.49 10.59
C ARG A 150 15.08 -0.46 10.58
N SER A 151 15.72 -1.21 9.68
CA SER A 151 17.18 -1.23 9.57
C SER A 151 17.74 0.11 9.04
N SER A 152 16.99 0.79 8.18
CA SER A 152 17.39 2.10 7.64
C SER A 152 17.18 3.25 8.63
N ALA A 153 16.29 3.11 9.59
CA ALA A 153 16.03 4.12 10.63
C ALA A 153 17.01 4.02 11.82
N ALA A 154 17.84 2.97 11.88
CA ALA A 154 18.80 2.73 12.95
C ALA A 154 20.24 3.24 12.62
N ILE A 155 20.44 3.88 11.45
CA ILE A 155 21.68 4.51 11.01
C ILE A 155 21.51 6.02 10.99
#